data_84db0bcb493bf8df2fd7f6947b627ff9
#
_entry.id   84db0bcb493bf8df2fd7f6947b627ff9
#
_cell.length_a   1.000
_cell.length_b   1.000
_cell.length_c   1.000
_cell.angle_alpha   90.00
_cell.angle_beta   90.00
_cell.angle_gamma   90.00
#
_symmetry.space_group_name_H-M   'P 1'
#
loop_
_entity.id
_entity.type
_entity.pdbx_description
1 polymer ?
#
loop_
_entity_poly.entity_id
_entity_poly.type
_entity_poly.pdbx_seq_one_letter_code
_entity_poly.pdbx_strand_id
1 'polypeptide(L)'
;MPTLNMEKKNFIFKDLELKNTLVVPIIRSNMTDTATTRTQWDGTVTPANGETEDNLFNESHDWQFELRNKFNLKYTLGRHTFNLNDQFVFSDYRPKDDRMNEYLGFDPSSFPSKMTSNNIGLSYLFASSNNRFQNSLTISIYYLKSKIYRTSDALSKDKTESVFAPKQTNVNKTYYGFSEGLSYELWKGVRGKISFSHNVRIPDTGELFGNGMSIKPSVNLQPEVGDNLNIGVIMDKRNLLGLTRVQWETNFYYMYMKNMIRLFPADIRSIYINLGKTSTLGFDTDLKVDITPNVYAYFNLTLQDIRDRQKWLNDEKGSDNPTYDKHVPNIPSFYYNYGMEYHVEGLLGKTELSRVYVDVSHVGEFDWGWQMSTLPDQRKKWIIPSNDVFTIGLQQSFWHNNVSLSFEVENIFDKENYMEFKMPLQGRTFKAKLRFNLFRDKVSGGAMSM
;
A
#
# COMPACT_ATOMS: atom_id res chain seq x y z
N MET A 1 19.23 6.59 7.62
CA MET A 1 18.78 7.61 6.62
C MET A 1 18.87 8.98 7.30
N PRO A 2 19.71 9.91 6.81
CA PRO A 2 19.73 11.28 7.29
C PRO A 2 18.38 11.94 7.03
N THR A 3 17.81 12.53 8.06
CA THR A 3 16.51 13.20 7.98
C THR A 3 16.60 14.55 8.69
N LEU A 4 16.19 15.61 8.01
CA LEU A 4 16.07 16.95 8.55
C LEU A 4 14.60 17.35 8.55
N ASN A 5 14.06 17.61 9.75
CA ASN A 5 12.71 18.09 9.94
C ASN A 5 12.75 19.55 10.42
N MET A 6 11.96 20.39 9.79
CA MET A 6 11.74 21.76 10.20
C MET A 6 10.24 22.01 10.31
N GLU A 7 9.81 22.48 11.47
CA GLU A 7 8.44 22.92 11.72
C GLU A 7 8.46 24.31 12.36
N LYS A 8 7.70 25.23 11.79
CA LYS A 8 7.58 26.60 12.30
C LYS A 8 6.12 27.04 12.25
N LYS A 9 5.53 27.32 13.40
CA LYS A 9 4.23 27.99 13.52
C LYS A 9 4.42 29.50 13.48
N ASN A 10 3.45 30.21 12.91
CA ASN A 10 3.52 31.68 12.72
C ASN A 10 4.80 32.09 11.95
N PHE A 11 5.06 31.42 10.81
CA PHE A 11 6.36 31.49 10.12
C PHE A 11 6.74 32.90 9.66
N ILE A 12 5.86 33.62 9.00
CA ILE A 12 6.06 35.01 8.57
C ILE A 12 5.01 35.90 9.24
N PHE A 13 3.80 35.39 9.38
CA PHE A 13 2.67 36.05 10.03
C PHE A 13 1.83 35.03 10.79
N LYS A 14 0.90 35.51 11.59
CA LYS A 14 0.04 34.69 12.44
C LYS A 14 -0.72 33.67 11.60
N ASP A 15 -0.87 32.46 12.15
CA ASP A 15 -1.64 31.34 11.57
C ASP A 15 -1.08 30.76 10.23
N LEU A 16 0.17 31.13 9.87
CA LEU A 16 0.94 30.48 8.80
C LEU A 16 1.87 29.44 9.41
N GLU A 17 1.66 28.18 9.06
CA GLU A 17 2.49 27.06 9.51
C GLU A 17 3.32 26.52 8.34
N LEU A 18 4.62 26.33 8.58
CA LEU A 18 5.56 25.72 7.66
C LEU A 18 6.04 24.39 8.23
N LYS A 19 6.00 23.34 7.40
CA LYS A 19 6.64 22.06 7.67
C LYS A 19 7.49 21.66 6.48
N ASN A 20 8.71 21.25 6.72
CA ASN A 20 9.58 20.69 5.70
C ASN A 20 10.31 19.46 6.24
N THR A 21 10.33 18.41 5.45
CA THR A 21 11.05 17.17 5.76
C THR A 21 11.93 16.82 4.57
N LEU A 22 13.22 16.81 4.79
CA LEU A 22 14.23 16.39 3.82
C LEU A 22 14.80 15.05 4.27
N VAL A 23 14.76 14.05 3.38
CA VAL A 23 15.32 12.71 3.61
C VAL A 23 16.30 12.38 2.49
N VAL A 24 17.45 11.87 2.86
CA VAL A 24 18.51 11.49 1.90
C VAL A 24 18.83 10.00 2.09
N PRO A 25 18.06 9.09 1.49
CA PRO A 25 18.37 7.67 1.51
C PRO A 25 19.58 7.36 0.62
N ILE A 26 20.51 6.59 1.15
CA ILE A 26 21.54 5.88 0.38
C ILE A 26 21.30 4.41 0.64
N ILE A 27 20.92 3.68 -0.39
CA ILE A 27 20.55 2.28 -0.32
C ILE A 27 21.64 1.49 -1.03
N ARG A 28 22.16 0.47 -0.35
CA ARG A 28 23.04 -0.53 -0.94
C ARG A 28 22.37 -1.87 -0.76
N SER A 29 22.18 -2.59 -1.84
CA SER A 29 21.62 -3.92 -1.84
C SER A 29 22.69 -4.88 -2.34
N ASN A 30 23.05 -5.86 -1.52
CA ASN A 30 23.98 -6.90 -1.89
C ASN A 30 23.26 -8.23 -1.90
N MET A 31 23.37 -8.98 -2.97
CA MET A 31 22.83 -10.33 -3.06
C MET A 31 23.85 -11.23 -3.77
N THR A 32 24.08 -12.38 -3.16
CA THR A 32 24.88 -13.44 -3.78
C THR A 32 24.01 -14.69 -3.87
N ASP A 33 23.75 -15.17 -5.07
CA ASP A 33 23.08 -16.43 -5.33
C ASP A 33 24.14 -17.48 -5.74
N THR A 34 24.32 -18.48 -4.90
CA THR A 34 25.26 -19.59 -5.11
C THR A 34 24.57 -20.88 -5.55
N ALA A 35 23.29 -20.82 -5.87
CA ALA A 35 22.54 -21.99 -6.30
C ALA A 35 23.15 -22.61 -7.58
N THR A 36 23.40 -23.91 -7.55
CA THR A 36 23.91 -24.67 -8.71
C THR A 36 22.79 -25.25 -9.57
N THR A 37 21.57 -25.26 -9.06
CA THR A 37 20.38 -25.75 -9.76
C THR A 37 19.19 -24.87 -9.43
N ARG A 38 18.24 -24.82 -10.36
CA ARG A 38 16.93 -24.15 -10.19
C ARG A 38 15.81 -25.14 -10.44
N THR A 39 14.85 -25.16 -9.56
CA THR A 39 13.64 -25.96 -9.74
C THR A 39 12.50 -25.05 -10.21
N GLN A 40 11.97 -25.34 -11.39
CA GLN A 40 10.83 -24.63 -11.93
C GLN A 40 9.54 -25.01 -11.19
N TRP A 41 8.49 -24.25 -11.39
CA TRP A 41 7.19 -24.47 -10.73
C TRP A 41 6.54 -25.84 -11.10
N ASP A 42 6.88 -26.41 -12.25
CA ASP A 42 6.45 -27.74 -12.71
C ASP A 42 7.30 -28.89 -12.13
N GLY A 43 8.31 -28.56 -11.32
CA GLY A 43 9.27 -29.50 -10.74
C GLY A 43 10.47 -29.80 -11.61
N THR A 44 10.60 -29.22 -12.79
CA THR A 44 11.77 -29.37 -13.67
C THR A 44 12.98 -28.73 -13.00
N VAL A 45 14.08 -29.48 -12.89
CA VAL A 45 15.36 -28.99 -12.35
C VAL A 45 16.28 -28.66 -13.50
N THR A 46 16.72 -27.40 -13.57
CA THR A 46 17.69 -26.93 -14.55
C THR A 46 18.99 -26.52 -13.87
N PRO A 47 20.18 -26.78 -14.46
CA PRO A 47 21.43 -26.27 -13.93
C PRO A 47 21.47 -24.75 -14.08
N ALA A 48 22.01 -24.08 -13.06
CA ALA A 48 22.32 -22.66 -13.11
C ALA A 48 23.71 -22.51 -13.77
N ASN A 49 23.77 -22.61 -15.10
CA ASN A 49 25.02 -22.70 -15.86
C ASN A 49 25.48 -21.36 -16.45
N GLY A 50 24.70 -20.28 -16.26
CA GLY A 50 25.07 -18.96 -16.79
C GLY A 50 24.89 -18.77 -18.30
N GLU A 51 24.23 -19.70 -18.98
CA GLU A 51 24.06 -19.63 -20.45
C GLU A 51 22.92 -18.68 -20.87
N THR A 52 22.04 -18.30 -19.93
CA THR A 52 20.96 -17.34 -20.18
C THR A 52 20.91 -16.32 -19.04
N GLU A 53 20.36 -15.14 -19.29
CA GLU A 53 20.14 -14.10 -18.27
C GLU A 53 19.41 -14.63 -17.03
N ASP A 54 18.48 -15.54 -17.21
CA ASP A 54 17.68 -16.11 -16.13
C ASP A 54 18.39 -17.25 -15.36
N ASN A 55 19.52 -17.74 -15.87
CA ASN A 55 20.33 -18.81 -15.27
C ASN A 55 21.67 -18.32 -14.72
N LEU A 56 21.91 -17.02 -14.72
CA LEU A 56 23.12 -16.44 -14.14
C LEU A 56 23.06 -16.50 -12.61
N PHE A 57 24.19 -16.80 -12.00
CA PHE A 57 24.39 -16.50 -10.58
C PHE A 57 24.44 -15.00 -10.42
N ASN A 58 23.64 -14.45 -9.56
CA ASN A 58 23.64 -13.03 -9.29
C ASN A 58 24.65 -12.75 -8.17
N GLU A 59 25.57 -11.85 -8.44
CA GLU A 59 26.42 -11.21 -7.45
C GLU A 59 26.20 -9.70 -7.55
N SER A 60 25.00 -9.29 -7.06
CA SER A 60 24.51 -7.94 -7.22
C SER A 60 24.97 -7.04 -6.08
N HIS A 61 25.48 -5.86 -6.43
CA HIS A 61 25.92 -4.80 -5.52
C HIS A 61 25.30 -3.47 -5.93
N ASP A 62 23.98 -3.39 -5.87
CA ASP A 62 23.25 -2.21 -6.33
C ASP A 62 23.44 -1.02 -5.42
N TRP A 63 23.53 0.14 -6.01
CA TRP A 63 23.60 1.40 -5.31
C TRP A 63 22.49 2.34 -5.77
N GLN A 64 21.79 2.94 -4.81
CA GLN A 64 20.74 3.92 -5.07
C GLN A 64 20.90 5.11 -4.14
N PHE A 65 20.93 6.29 -4.72
CA PHE A 65 20.84 7.56 -4.02
C PHE A 65 19.49 8.18 -4.27
N GLU A 66 18.86 8.69 -3.21
CA GLU A 66 17.63 9.45 -3.34
C GLU A 66 17.70 10.77 -2.55
N LEU A 67 16.99 11.76 -3.05
CA LEU A 67 16.68 12.99 -2.35
C LEU A 67 15.17 13.13 -2.33
N ARG A 68 14.58 13.09 -1.15
CA ARG A 68 13.14 13.25 -0.95
C ARG A 68 12.88 14.50 -0.12
N ASN A 69 12.09 15.43 -0.65
CA ASN A 69 11.63 16.58 0.10
C ASN A 69 10.11 16.61 0.16
N LYS A 70 9.58 16.85 1.35
CA LYS A 70 8.16 17.09 1.58
C LYS A 70 8.04 18.47 2.21
N PHE A 71 7.43 19.38 1.48
CA PHE A 71 7.14 20.73 1.92
C PHE A 71 5.64 20.92 2.10
N ASN A 72 5.24 21.54 3.17
CA ASN A 72 3.86 21.90 3.46
C ASN A 72 3.81 23.31 4.02
N LEU A 73 2.99 24.15 3.41
CA LEU A 73 2.67 25.48 3.88
C LEU A 73 1.17 25.59 4.09
N LYS A 74 0.75 25.76 5.34
CA LYS A 74 -0.65 25.84 5.74
C LYS A 74 -0.96 27.22 6.28
N TYR A 75 -1.97 27.87 5.73
CA TYR A 75 -2.50 29.15 6.22
C TYR A 75 -3.96 29.00 6.62
N THR A 76 -4.29 29.40 7.84
CA THR A 76 -5.66 29.36 8.37
C THR A 76 -6.19 30.77 8.60
N LEU A 77 -7.28 31.11 7.92
CA LEU A 77 -7.96 32.39 8.05
C LEU A 77 -9.41 32.13 8.52
N GLY A 78 -9.62 32.17 9.81
CA GLY A 78 -10.91 31.87 10.41
C GLY A 78 -11.40 30.47 10.05
N ARG A 79 -12.34 30.37 9.12
CA ARG A 79 -12.96 29.11 8.67
C ARG A 79 -12.37 28.55 7.39
N HIS A 80 -11.40 29.25 6.83
CA HIS A 80 -10.75 28.94 5.55
C HIS A 80 -9.33 28.47 5.84
N THR A 81 -8.95 27.32 5.29
CA THR A 81 -7.59 26.83 5.36
C THR A 81 -7.08 26.58 3.96
N PHE A 82 -5.96 27.18 3.64
CA PHE A 82 -5.23 26.98 2.39
C PHE A 82 -3.98 26.16 2.70
N ASN A 83 -3.71 25.18 1.86
CA ASN A 83 -2.61 24.26 2.09
C ASN A 83 -1.87 24.02 0.78
N LEU A 84 -0.60 24.42 0.71
CA LEU A 84 0.30 24.11 -0.39
C LEU A 84 1.20 22.96 0.03
N ASN A 85 1.11 21.87 -0.69
CA ASN A 85 1.94 20.69 -0.51
C ASN A 85 2.85 20.52 -1.72
N ASP A 86 4.11 20.21 -1.50
CA ASP A 86 5.05 19.82 -2.53
C ASP A 86 5.80 18.57 -2.09
N GLN A 87 5.85 17.59 -2.95
CA GLN A 87 6.60 16.36 -2.75
C GLN A 87 7.53 16.13 -3.93
N PHE A 88 8.81 16.39 -3.70
CA PHE A 88 9.87 16.18 -4.65
C PHE A 88 10.64 14.90 -4.36
N VAL A 89 10.93 14.12 -5.40
CA VAL A 89 11.80 12.92 -5.34
C VAL A 89 12.77 12.97 -6.51
N PHE A 90 14.03 12.86 -6.21
CA PHE A 90 15.09 12.57 -7.17
C PHE A 90 15.74 11.24 -6.80
N SER A 91 15.98 10.38 -7.79
CA SER A 91 16.67 9.09 -7.60
C SER A 91 17.71 8.86 -8.69
N ASP A 92 18.87 8.35 -8.30
CA ASP A 92 19.95 7.85 -9.17
C ASP A 92 20.21 6.39 -8.77
N TYR A 93 19.92 5.45 -9.65
CA TYR A 93 20.06 4.02 -9.44
C TYR A 93 21.12 3.45 -10.37
N ARG A 94 22.03 2.66 -9.79
CA ARG A 94 23.16 2.02 -10.49
C ARG A 94 23.19 0.54 -10.15
N PRO A 95 22.64 -0.29 -11.04
CA PRO A 95 22.77 -1.73 -10.89
C PRO A 95 24.23 -2.11 -11.15
N LYS A 96 24.78 -2.97 -10.31
CA LYS A 96 26.10 -3.58 -10.50
C LYS A 96 26.00 -5.06 -10.19
N ASP A 97 26.32 -5.87 -11.18
CA ASP A 97 26.44 -7.32 -11.05
C ASP A 97 27.64 -7.78 -11.88
N ASP A 98 28.71 -8.20 -11.21
CA ASP A 98 29.98 -8.49 -11.88
C ASP A 98 29.87 -9.68 -12.84
N ARG A 99 28.99 -10.66 -12.55
CA ARG A 99 28.75 -11.80 -13.45
C ARG A 99 27.83 -11.41 -14.62
N MET A 100 26.82 -10.58 -14.37
CA MET A 100 26.00 -10.03 -15.43
C MET A 100 26.84 -9.15 -16.37
N ASN A 101 27.82 -8.41 -15.87
CA ASN A 101 28.73 -7.59 -16.67
C ASN A 101 29.53 -8.44 -17.66
N GLU A 102 30.05 -9.60 -17.21
CA GLU A 102 30.77 -10.54 -18.06
C GLU A 102 29.88 -11.10 -19.17
N TYR A 103 28.67 -11.54 -18.81
CA TYR A 103 27.67 -12.05 -19.76
C TYR A 103 27.23 -11.01 -20.79
N LEU A 104 26.99 -9.76 -20.37
CA LEU A 104 26.54 -8.68 -21.25
C LEU A 104 27.65 -8.07 -22.10
N GLY A 105 28.90 -8.22 -21.70
CA GLY A 105 30.05 -7.56 -22.32
C GLY A 105 30.15 -6.06 -22.01
N PHE A 106 29.39 -5.55 -21.04
CA PHE A 106 29.46 -4.16 -20.55
C PHE A 106 29.01 -4.06 -19.10
N ASP A 107 29.40 -2.98 -18.41
CA ASP A 107 29.00 -2.69 -17.03
C ASP A 107 27.73 -1.81 -17.01
N PRO A 108 26.55 -2.35 -16.61
CA PRO A 108 25.31 -1.58 -16.47
C PRO A 108 25.42 -0.41 -15.49
N SER A 109 26.31 -0.43 -14.50
CA SER A 109 26.51 0.68 -13.55
C SER A 109 27.01 1.97 -14.21
N SER A 110 27.62 1.84 -15.40
CA SER A 110 28.03 2.97 -16.25
C SER A 110 26.83 3.70 -16.89
N PHE A 111 25.64 3.11 -16.82
CA PHE A 111 24.40 3.63 -17.40
C PHE A 111 23.34 3.85 -16.30
N PRO A 112 23.51 4.85 -15.41
CA PRO A 112 22.61 5.06 -14.27
C PRO A 112 21.20 5.41 -14.72
N SER A 113 20.20 4.74 -14.15
CA SER A 113 18.80 5.10 -14.28
C SER A 113 18.44 6.21 -13.31
N LYS A 114 17.79 7.26 -13.81
CA LYS A 114 17.44 8.45 -13.01
C LYS A 114 15.97 8.76 -13.11
N MET A 115 15.39 9.21 -12.00
CA MET A 115 14.03 9.69 -11.94
C MET A 115 13.98 11.01 -11.17
N THR A 116 13.17 11.91 -11.67
CA THR A 116 12.73 13.12 -10.94
C THR A 116 11.22 13.14 -11.00
N SER A 117 10.57 13.16 -9.85
CA SER A 117 9.13 13.40 -9.76
C SER A 117 8.85 14.56 -8.83
N ASN A 118 7.80 15.32 -9.15
CA ASN A 118 7.31 16.38 -8.30
C ASN A 118 5.79 16.41 -8.30
N ASN A 119 5.19 16.41 -7.11
CA ASN A 119 3.74 16.46 -6.90
C ASN A 119 3.43 17.73 -6.12
N ILE A 120 2.82 18.70 -6.76
CA ILE A 120 2.39 19.95 -6.15
C ILE A 120 0.88 19.92 -6.00
N GLY A 121 0.37 20.17 -4.80
CA GLY A 121 -1.05 20.22 -4.51
C GLY A 121 -1.43 21.50 -3.78
N LEU A 122 -2.46 22.19 -4.28
CA LEU A 122 -3.10 23.31 -3.59
C LEU A 122 -4.47 22.86 -3.10
N SER A 123 -4.65 22.88 -1.77
CA SER A 123 -5.91 22.49 -1.14
C SER A 123 -6.57 23.69 -0.47
N TYR A 124 -7.87 23.76 -0.60
CA TYR A 124 -8.73 24.68 0.12
C TYR A 124 -9.72 23.90 0.96
N LEU A 125 -9.77 24.22 2.25
CA LEU A 125 -10.67 23.62 3.22
C LEU A 125 -11.56 24.70 3.81
N PHE A 126 -12.84 24.43 3.87
CA PHE A 126 -13.83 25.30 4.48
C PHE A 126 -14.67 24.54 5.51
N ALA A 127 -14.92 25.14 6.66
CA ALA A 127 -15.86 24.64 7.65
C ALA A 127 -16.83 25.74 8.06
N SER A 128 -18.14 25.45 8.04
CA SER A 128 -19.15 26.40 8.52
C SER A 128 -19.01 26.66 10.02
N SER A 129 -19.61 27.77 10.52
CA SER A 129 -19.48 28.19 11.94
C SER A 129 -19.90 27.13 12.97
N ASN A 130 -20.87 26.33 12.62
CA ASN A 130 -21.38 25.23 13.44
C ASN A 130 -20.79 23.88 13.07
N ASN A 131 -19.75 23.83 12.21
CA ASN A 131 -19.15 22.62 11.65
C ASN A 131 -20.12 21.65 10.96
N ARG A 132 -21.35 22.07 10.68
CA ARG A 132 -22.32 21.21 10.01
C ARG A 132 -21.94 20.93 8.57
N PHE A 133 -21.43 21.94 7.86
CA PHE A 133 -20.96 21.80 6.48
C PHE A 133 -19.44 21.94 6.42
N GLN A 134 -18.80 21.03 5.70
CA GLN A 134 -17.38 21.06 5.42
C GLN A 134 -17.16 20.77 3.93
N ASN A 135 -16.20 21.48 3.35
CA ASN A 135 -15.78 21.33 1.97
C ASN A 135 -14.26 21.18 1.90
N SER A 136 -13.79 20.36 1.00
CA SER A 136 -12.37 20.12 0.73
C SER A 136 -12.15 20.05 -0.77
N LEU A 137 -11.47 21.04 -1.33
CA LEU A 137 -11.10 21.11 -2.74
C LEU A 137 -9.58 21.00 -2.86
N THR A 138 -9.08 20.14 -3.74
CA THR A 138 -7.64 20.04 -4.04
C THR A 138 -7.40 20.01 -5.55
N ILE A 139 -6.42 20.77 -6.01
CA ILE A 139 -5.90 20.73 -7.37
C ILE A 139 -4.44 20.29 -7.27
N SER A 140 -4.03 19.35 -8.12
CA SER A 140 -2.68 18.79 -8.09
C SER A 140 -2.05 18.76 -9.46
N ILE A 141 -0.72 18.96 -9.49
CA ILE A 141 0.11 18.85 -10.68
C ILE A 141 1.17 17.79 -10.37
N TYR A 142 1.28 16.80 -11.26
CA TYR A 142 2.24 15.71 -11.15
C TYR A 142 3.24 15.80 -12.31
N TYR A 143 4.51 15.90 -11.99
CA TYR A 143 5.59 15.92 -12.97
C TYR A 143 6.44 14.68 -12.84
N LEU A 144 6.72 13.99 -13.95
CA LEU A 144 7.61 12.85 -14.04
C LEU A 144 8.63 13.07 -15.16
N LYS A 145 9.90 13.02 -14.80
CA LYS A 145 11.01 12.88 -15.73
C LYS A 145 11.84 11.67 -15.35
N SER A 146 11.99 10.72 -16.26
CA SER A 146 12.83 9.57 -16.04
C SER A 146 13.72 9.29 -17.25
N LYS A 147 14.89 8.77 -16.96
CA LYS A 147 15.87 8.27 -17.90
C LYS A 147 16.25 6.87 -17.41
N ILE A 148 15.77 5.84 -18.10
CA ILE A 148 15.91 4.46 -17.67
C ILE A 148 16.73 3.71 -18.71
N TYR A 149 17.72 2.97 -18.26
CA TYR A 149 18.47 2.06 -19.09
C TYR A 149 18.02 0.63 -18.88
N ARG A 150 17.95 -0.13 -19.95
CA ARG A 150 17.76 -1.57 -19.95
C ARG A 150 18.72 -2.22 -20.94
N THR A 151 19.05 -3.45 -20.71
CA THR A 151 19.71 -4.29 -21.69
C THR A 151 18.71 -4.66 -22.80
N SER A 152 19.14 -4.64 -24.03
CA SER A 152 18.36 -5.15 -25.17
C SER A 152 19.30 -5.77 -26.20
N ASP A 153 18.78 -6.76 -26.95
CA ASP A 153 19.48 -7.29 -28.10
C ASP A 153 19.67 -6.20 -29.16
N ALA A 154 20.83 -6.17 -29.72
CA ALA A 154 21.21 -5.31 -30.83
C ALA A 154 22.02 -6.13 -31.83
N LEU A 155 22.03 -5.71 -33.10
CA LEU A 155 22.95 -6.30 -34.06
C LEU A 155 24.35 -5.70 -33.88
N SER A 156 25.39 -6.52 -34.01
CA SER A 156 26.77 -6.07 -34.09
C SER A 156 26.94 -5.04 -35.21
N LYS A 157 28.04 -4.27 -35.20
CA LYS A 157 28.30 -3.23 -36.22
C LYS A 157 28.30 -3.75 -37.64
N ASP A 158 28.71 -4.98 -37.82
CA ASP A 158 28.73 -5.70 -39.12
C ASP A 158 27.43 -6.44 -39.41
N LYS A 159 26.41 -6.38 -38.46
CA LYS A 159 25.12 -7.04 -38.55
C LYS A 159 25.18 -8.56 -38.67
N THR A 160 26.25 -9.18 -38.24
CA THR A 160 26.46 -10.63 -38.34
C THR A 160 26.07 -11.37 -37.08
N GLU A 161 26.10 -10.71 -35.91
CA GLU A 161 25.82 -11.32 -34.62
C GLU A 161 24.87 -10.48 -33.78
N SER A 162 24.08 -11.14 -32.93
CA SER A 162 23.27 -10.47 -31.89
C SER A 162 24.19 -10.18 -30.69
N VAL A 163 24.22 -8.94 -30.26
CA VAL A 163 24.97 -8.48 -29.08
C VAL A 163 24.06 -7.74 -28.12
N PHE A 164 24.41 -7.77 -26.84
CA PHE A 164 23.68 -6.96 -25.87
C PHE A 164 24.14 -5.50 -25.94
N ALA A 165 23.21 -4.59 -25.78
CA ALA A 165 23.50 -3.16 -25.75
C ALA A 165 22.59 -2.42 -24.76
N PRO A 166 23.09 -1.38 -24.10
CA PRO A 166 22.27 -0.52 -23.26
C PRO A 166 21.29 0.29 -24.10
N LYS A 167 19.99 0.13 -23.84
CA LYS A 167 18.93 0.91 -24.48
C LYS A 167 18.34 1.89 -23.51
N GLN A 168 18.32 3.16 -23.87
CA GLN A 168 17.77 4.23 -23.06
C GLN A 168 16.30 4.50 -23.41
N THR A 169 15.46 4.65 -22.37
CA THR A 169 14.09 5.15 -22.48
C THR A 169 13.97 6.43 -21.68
N ASN A 170 13.40 7.47 -22.28
CA ASN A 170 13.18 8.76 -21.64
C ASN A 170 11.67 9.02 -21.54
N VAL A 171 11.23 9.46 -20.37
CA VAL A 171 9.87 9.92 -20.13
C VAL A 171 9.97 11.36 -19.59
N ASN A 172 9.12 12.25 -20.10
CA ASN A 172 8.96 13.60 -19.57
C ASN A 172 7.49 13.99 -19.77
N LYS A 173 6.71 13.95 -18.68
CA LYS A 173 5.27 14.13 -18.72
C LYS A 173 4.77 14.89 -17.51
N THR A 174 3.70 15.67 -17.72
CA THR A 174 2.95 16.35 -16.66
C THR A 174 1.51 15.86 -16.67
N TYR A 175 0.96 15.65 -15.50
CA TYR A 175 -0.41 15.21 -15.29
C TYR A 175 -1.09 16.16 -14.30
N TYR A 176 -2.42 16.17 -14.32
CA TYR A 176 -3.23 17.01 -13.45
C TYR A 176 -4.17 16.15 -12.64
N GLY A 177 -4.43 16.55 -11.42
CA GLY A 177 -5.37 15.91 -10.52
C GLY A 177 -6.31 16.91 -9.91
N PHE A 178 -7.47 16.41 -9.52
CA PHE A 178 -8.53 17.20 -8.89
C PHE A 178 -9.23 16.32 -7.85
N SER A 179 -9.56 16.86 -6.69
CA SER A 179 -10.45 16.20 -5.75
C SER A 179 -11.36 17.19 -5.05
N GLU A 180 -12.61 16.81 -4.88
CA GLU A 180 -13.64 17.56 -4.17
C GLU A 180 -14.31 16.64 -3.15
N GLY A 181 -14.44 17.12 -1.93
CA GLY A 181 -15.11 16.42 -0.85
C GLY A 181 -16.08 17.34 -0.12
N LEU A 182 -17.30 16.87 0.03
CA LEU A 182 -18.37 17.55 0.76
C LEU A 182 -18.81 16.68 1.92
N SER A 183 -19.03 17.28 3.07
CA SER A 183 -19.67 16.60 4.19
C SER A 183 -20.66 17.51 4.90
N TYR A 184 -21.79 16.93 5.30
CA TYR A 184 -22.85 17.65 5.97
C TYR A 184 -23.39 16.85 7.17
N GLU A 185 -23.52 17.51 8.30
CA GLU A 185 -24.16 16.92 9.48
C GLU A 185 -25.68 16.89 9.29
N LEU A 186 -26.20 15.71 8.98
CA LEU A 186 -27.63 15.47 8.75
C LEU A 186 -28.41 15.61 10.06
N TRP A 187 -27.92 14.96 11.12
CA TRP A 187 -28.42 15.03 12.48
C TRP A 187 -27.24 15.11 13.45
N LYS A 188 -27.49 15.55 14.67
CA LYS A 188 -26.42 15.59 15.70
C LYS A 188 -25.72 14.22 15.81
N GLY A 189 -24.43 14.20 15.51
CA GLY A 189 -23.61 12.99 15.51
C GLY A 189 -23.83 12.04 14.34
N VAL A 190 -24.48 12.47 13.25
CA VAL A 190 -24.58 11.73 11.98
C VAL A 190 -24.24 12.65 10.82
N ARG A 191 -23.24 12.28 10.05
CA ARG A 191 -22.68 13.07 8.95
C ARG A 191 -22.69 12.26 7.65
N GLY A 192 -23.32 12.81 6.62
CA GLY A 192 -23.18 12.32 5.25
C GLY A 192 -21.93 12.91 4.58
N LYS A 193 -21.29 12.15 3.73
CA LYS A 193 -20.13 12.58 2.93
C LYS A 193 -20.23 12.09 1.50
N ILE A 194 -19.75 12.91 0.58
CA ILE A 194 -19.56 12.56 -0.83
C ILE A 194 -18.22 13.13 -1.29
N SER A 195 -17.49 12.38 -2.07
CA SER A 195 -16.27 12.89 -2.69
C SER A 195 -16.09 12.33 -4.08
N PHE A 196 -15.48 13.15 -4.93
CA PHE A 196 -15.00 12.77 -6.25
C PHE A 196 -13.51 13.12 -6.35
N SER A 197 -12.74 12.27 -7.01
CA SER A 197 -11.34 12.59 -7.29
C SER A 197 -10.90 12.02 -8.63
N HIS A 198 -10.09 12.80 -9.34
CA HIS A 198 -9.27 12.40 -10.48
C HIS A 198 -7.81 12.49 -10.05
N ASN A 199 -7.18 11.36 -9.81
CA ASN A 199 -5.84 11.28 -9.24
C ASN A 199 -4.87 10.55 -10.16
N VAL A 200 -3.59 10.92 -10.06
CA VAL A 200 -2.49 10.28 -10.77
C VAL A 200 -1.50 9.73 -9.77
N ARG A 201 -1.11 8.46 -9.93
CA ARG A 201 -0.01 7.84 -9.19
C ARG A 201 1.18 7.63 -10.12
N ILE A 202 2.24 8.36 -9.87
CA ILE A 202 3.51 8.15 -10.56
C ILE A 202 4.15 6.85 -10.08
N PRO A 203 4.67 5.98 -10.98
CA PRO A 203 5.43 4.80 -10.60
C PRO A 203 6.60 5.17 -9.68
N ASP A 204 6.85 4.35 -8.68
CA ASP A 204 8.01 4.56 -7.81
C ASP A 204 9.31 4.01 -8.43
N THR A 205 10.43 4.24 -7.75
CA THR A 205 11.75 3.83 -8.24
C THR A 205 11.92 2.32 -8.29
N GLY A 206 11.32 1.58 -7.33
CA GLY A 206 11.35 0.12 -7.32
C GLY A 206 10.53 -0.49 -8.46
N GLU A 207 9.40 0.12 -8.81
CA GLU A 207 8.58 -0.29 -9.95
C GLU A 207 9.29 -0.06 -11.28
N LEU A 208 9.97 1.09 -11.43
CA LEU A 208 10.65 1.47 -12.68
C LEU A 208 12.00 0.78 -12.85
N PHE A 209 12.82 0.74 -11.80
CA PHE A 209 14.19 0.28 -11.87
C PHE A 209 14.35 -1.19 -11.49
N GLY A 210 13.32 -1.78 -10.85
CA GLY A 210 13.45 -3.08 -10.21
C GLY A 210 14.29 -3.01 -8.93
N ASN A 211 14.75 -4.17 -8.48
CA ASN A 211 15.55 -4.26 -7.25
C ASN A 211 16.89 -5.00 -7.45
N GLY A 212 17.29 -5.22 -8.72
CA GLY A 212 18.51 -5.94 -9.06
C GLY A 212 18.46 -7.45 -8.77
N MET A 213 17.40 -7.96 -8.14
CA MET A 213 17.29 -9.34 -7.67
C MET A 213 16.09 -10.07 -8.26
N SER A 214 14.93 -9.91 -7.63
CA SER A 214 13.68 -10.62 -7.96
C SER A 214 12.73 -9.82 -8.84
N ILE A 215 12.99 -8.53 -9.05
CA ILE A 215 12.13 -7.64 -9.83
C ILE A 215 12.93 -7.03 -10.97
N LYS A 216 12.50 -7.31 -12.21
CA LYS A 216 13.08 -6.73 -13.42
C LYS A 216 12.69 -5.25 -13.59
N PRO A 217 13.54 -4.41 -14.23
CA PRO A 217 13.18 -3.03 -14.56
C PRO A 217 11.98 -2.96 -15.50
N SER A 218 11.05 -2.06 -15.23
CA SER A 218 9.86 -1.80 -16.04
C SER A 218 9.87 -0.43 -16.68
N VAL A 219 10.63 -0.29 -17.74
CA VAL A 219 10.95 0.99 -18.39
C VAL A 219 9.77 1.67 -19.10
N ASN A 220 8.70 0.94 -19.39
CA ASN A 220 7.53 1.42 -20.14
C ASN A 220 6.32 1.71 -19.25
N LEU A 221 6.46 1.62 -17.91
CA LEU A 221 5.35 1.89 -17.01
C LEU A 221 4.80 3.29 -17.20
N GLN A 222 3.48 3.35 -17.36
CA GLN A 222 2.71 4.58 -17.37
C GLN A 222 2.17 4.85 -15.96
N PRO A 223 2.03 6.10 -15.54
CA PRO A 223 1.31 6.44 -14.32
C PRO A 223 -0.11 5.89 -14.31
N GLU A 224 -0.57 5.45 -13.15
CA GLU A 224 -1.98 5.13 -12.95
C GLU A 224 -2.81 6.41 -12.93
N VAL A 225 -3.96 6.36 -13.55
CA VAL A 225 -4.94 7.45 -13.54
C VAL A 225 -6.27 6.89 -13.05
N GLY A 226 -6.79 7.42 -11.96
CA GLY A 226 -8.01 6.91 -11.31
C GLY A 226 -9.06 8.00 -11.12
N ASP A 227 -10.29 7.68 -11.52
CA ASP A 227 -11.50 8.44 -11.21
C ASP A 227 -12.24 7.71 -10.09
N ASN A 228 -12.46 8.38 -8.94
CA ASN A 228 -13.07 7.77 -7.77
C ASN A 228 -14.29 8.59 -7.32
N LEU A 229 -15.39 7.91 -7.07
CA LEU A 229 -16.58 8.45 -6.44
C LEU A 229 -16.83 7.70 -5.14
N ASN A 230 -17.01 8.42 -4.03
CA ASN A 230 -17.33 7.83 -2.75
C ASN A 230 -18.56 8.53 -2.15
N ILE A 231 -19.45 7.74 -1.56
CA ILE A 231 -20.63 8.20 -0.81
C ILE A 231 -20.64 7.45 0.51
N GLY A 232 -20.74 8.17 1.62
CA GLY A 232 -20.65 7.53 2.92
C GLY A 232 -21.42 8.26 4.02
N VAL A 233 -21.51 7.56 5.15
CA VAL A 233 -22.13 8.07 6.38
C VAL A 233 -21.17 7.77 7.53
N ILE A 234 -21.04 8.75 8.43
CA ILE A 234 -20.33 8.60 9.70
C ILE A 234 -21.34 8.90 10.81
N MET A 235 -21.42 8.00 11.79
CA MET A 235 -22.22 8.17 13.00
C MET A 235 -21.32 8.04 14.23
N ASP A 236 -21.46 8.97 15.17
CA ASP A 236 -20.89 8.88 16.52
C ASP A 236 -21.95 9.30 17.53
N LYS A 237 -22.52 8.35 18.22
CA LYS A 237 -23.61 8.52 19.17
C LYS A 237 -23.27 7.92 20.53
N ARG A 238 -23.49 8.69 21.58
CA ARG A 238 -23.46 8.19 22.97
C ARG A 238 -24.86 7.90 23.46
N ASN A 239 -24.99 6.93 24.36
CA ASN A 239 -26.26 6.53 24.99
C ASN A 239 -27.33 6.16 23.93
N LEU A 240 -26.96 5.43 22.91
CA LEU A 240 -27.84 4.97 21.87
C LEU A 240 -28.39 3.56 22.21
N LEU A 241 -29.69 3.41 22.37
CA LEU A 241 -30.34 2.10 22.64
C LEU A 241 -29.78 1.34 23.85
N GLY A 242 -29.30 2.07 24.89
CA GLY A 242 -28.71 1.47 26.08
C GLY A 242 -27.18 1.18 25.95
N LEU A 243 -26.59 1.39 24.78
CA LEU A 243 -25.16 1.27 24.55
C LEU A 243 -24.45 2.56 24.97
N THR A 244 -23.25 2.46 25.55
CA THR A 244 -22.47 3.61 26.00
C THR A 244 -22.07 4.52 24.85
N ARG A 245 -21.59 3.93 23.72
CA ARG A 245 -21.23 4.67 22.50
C ARG A 245 -21.32 3.76 21.30
N VAL A 246 -21.78 4.29 20.17
CA VAL A 246 -21.77 3.65 18.87
C VAL A 246 -21.07 4.56 17.88
N GLN A 247 -20.00 4.07 17.26
CA GLN A 247 -19.33 4.70 16.15
C GLN A 247 -19.51 3.81 14.93
N TRP A 248 -20.07 4.36 13.88
CA TRP A 248 -20.28 3.63 12.64
C TRP A 248 -19.89 4.50 11.46
N GLU A 249 -19.07 3.93 10.59
CA GLU A 249 -18.69 4.53 9.32
C GLU A 249 -18.99 3.55 8.21
N THR A 250 -19.56 4.03 7.12
CA THR A 250 -19.79 3.22 5.93
C THR A 250 -19.58 4.04 4.68
N ASN A 251 -19.02 3.39 3.64
CA ASN A 251 -18.75 3.99 2.35
C ASN A 251 -19.16 3.02 1.24
N PHE A 252 -19.82 3.55 0.21
CA PHE A 252 -19.92 2.96 -1.11
C PHE A 252 -18.97 3.71 -2.02
N TYR A 253 -18.20 2.97 -2.83
CA TYR A 253 -17.27 3.58 -3.74
C TYR A 253 -17.30 2.92 -5.11
N TYR A 254 -17.09 3.75 -6.12
CA TYR A 254 -16.81 3.32 -7.48
C TYR A 254 -15.50 3.94 -7.93
N MET A 255 -14.61 3.10 -8.45
CA MET A 255 -13.29 3.50 -8.92
C MET A 255 -13.11 3.00 -10.35
N TYR A 256 -12.72 3.89 -11.25
CA TYR A 256 -12.32 3.53 -12.60
C TYR A 256 -10.85 3.91 -12.79
N MET A 257 -10.02 2.94 -13.10
CA MET A 257 -8.57 3.12 -13.17
C MET A 257 -8.05 2.75 -14.56
N LYS A 258 -7.11 3.55 -15.05
CA LYS A 258 -6.31 3.28 -16.24
C LYS A 258 -4.88 3.02 -15.84
N ASN A 259 -4.22 2.11 -16.55
CA ASN A 259 -2.81 1.78 -16.35
C ASN A 259 -2.49 1.30 -14.92
N MET A 260 -3.40 0.57 -14.27
CA MET A 260 -3.14 0.00 -12.94
C MET A 260 -1.81 -0.75 -12.93
N ILE A 261 -0.90 -0.38 -12.05
CA ILE A 261 0.42 -1.01 -11.94
C ILE A 261 0.31 -2.24 -11.03
N ARG A 262 0.71 -3.38 -11.55
CA ARG A 262 0.70 -4.65 -10.81
C ARG A 262 2.02 -5.38 -10.98
N LEU A 263 2.47 -6.01 -9.90
CA LEU A 263 3.55 -6.97 -9.97
C LEU A 263 3.04 -8.25 -10.62
N PHE A 264 3.64 -8.61 -11.73
CA PHE A 264 3.34 -9.83 -12.45
C PHE A 264 4.45 -10.84 -12.21
N PRO A 265 4.15 -12.03 -11.67
CA PRO A 265 5.14 -13.07 -11.49
C PRO A 265 5.56 -13.58 -12.88
N ALA A 266 6.84 -13.55 -13.15
CA ALA A 266 7.46 -14.23 -14.28
C ALA A 266 8.39 -15.30 -13.71
N ASP A 267 8.81 -16.27 -14.53
CA ASP A 267 9.44 -17.54 -14.10
C ASP A 267 10.42 -17.42 -12.93
N ILE A 268 11.41 -16.55 -13.02
CA ILE A 268 12.45 -16.38 -12.00
C ILE A 268 12.39 -14.98 -11.37
N ARG A 269 12.01 -13.98 -12.14
CA ARG A 269 11.94 -12.59 -11.71
C ARG A 269 10.58 -12.00 -12.06
N SER A 270 9.95 -11.36 -11.10
CA SER A 270 8.71 -10.61 -11.31
C SER A 270 8.97 -9.31 -12.07
N ILE A 271 7.94 -8.79 -12.72
CA ILE A 271 7.99 -7.51 -13.42
C ILE A 271 6.73 -6.71 -13.14
N TYR A 272 6.84 -5.41 -12.97
CA TYR A 272 5.67 -4.54 -12.91
C TYR A 272 5.13 -4.25 -14.30
N ILE A 273 3.84 -4.40 -14.47
CA ILE A 273 3.13 -4.12 -15.72
C ILE A 273 1.94 -3.20 -15.47
N ASN A 274 1.53 -2.47 -16.49
CA ASN A 274 0.24 -1.80 -16.45
C ASN A 274 -0.84 -2.80 -16.92
N LEU A 275 -1.81 -3.05 -16.04
CA LEU A 275 -3.10 -3.57 -16.48
C LEU A 275 -3.88 -2.43 -17.10
N GLY A 276 -4.44 -2.60 -18.27
CA GLY A 276 -5.08 -1.54 -19.04
C GLY A 276 -6.10 -0.73 -18.24
N LYS A 277 -7.38 -1.08 -18.33
CA LYS A 277 -8.49 -0.40 -17.63
C LYS A 277 -9.11 -1.34 -16.62
N THR A 278 -9.37 -0.86 -15.41
CA THR A 278 -10.08 -1.63 -14.38
C THR A 278 -11.21 -0.82 -13.78
N SER A 279 -12.23 -1.50 -13.30
CA SER A 279 -13.26 -0.89 -12.46
C SER A 279 -13.35 -1.61 -11.13
N THR A 280 -13.57 -0.86 -10.07
CA THR A 280 -13.85 -1.39 -8.74
C THR A 280 -15.17 -0.82 -8.25
N LEU A 281 -16.10 -1.67 -7.87
CA LEU A 281 -17.28 -1.32 -7.09
C LEU A 281 -17.09 -1.90 -5.70
N GLY A 282 -17.25 -1.10 -4.67
CA GLY A 282 -17.00 -1.58 -3.32
C GLY A 282 -17.88 -0.95 -2.25
N PHE A 283 -17.85 -1.61 -1.11
CA PHE A 283 -18.54 -1.23 0.10
C PHE A 283 -17.65 -1.51 1.30
N ASP A 284 -17.44 -0.50 2.15
CA ASP A 284 -16.70 -0.63 3.41
C ASP A 284 -17.61 -0.24 4.57
N THR A 285 -17.53 -0.97 5.67
CA THR A 285 -18.15 -0.58 6.92
C THR A 285 -17.26 -0.85 8.11
N ASP A 286 -17.25 0.06 9.07
CA ASP A 286 -16.53 -0.01 10.35
C ASP A 286 -17.53 0.33 11.46
N LEU A 287 -17.78 -0.62 12.35
CA LEU A 287 -18.65 -0.49 13.50
C LEU A 287 -17.83 -0.72 14.78
N LYS A 288 -17.87 0.25 15.69
CA LYS A 288 -17.28 0.19 17.02
C LYS A 288 -18.34 0.49 18.07
N VAL A 289 -18.46 -0.34 19.06
CA VAL A 289 -19.49 -0.26 20.07
C VAL A 289 -18.89 -0.41 21.48
N ASP A 290 -19.01 0.63 22.29
CA ASP A 290 -18.87 0.50 23.74
C ASP A 290 -20.23 0.03 24.27
N ILE A 291 -20.38 -1.28 24.46
CA ILE A 291 -21.61 -1.91 24.96
C ILE A 291 -21.87 -1.43 26.37
N THR A 292 -20.84 -1.50 27.20
CA THR A 292 -20.77 -0.93 28.55
C THR A 292 -19.44 -0.18 28.70
N PRO A 293 -19.19 0.54 29.81
CA PRO A 293 -17.87 1.12 30.07
C PRO A 293 -16.71 0.12 30.07
N ASN A 294 -17.00 -1.17 30.24
CA ASN A 294 -16.01 -2.23 30.37
C ASN A 294 -16.02 -3.22 29.20
N VAL A 295 -17.00 -3.15 28.30
CA VAL A 295 -17.15 -4.10 27.17
C VAL A 295 -17.17 -3.34 25.87
N TYR A 296 -16.21 -3.59 25.04
CA TYR A 296 -16.05 -3.05 23.70
C TYR A 296 -16.15 -4.16 22.67
N ALA A 297 -16.81 -3.87 21.54
CA ALA A 297 -16.84 -4.75 20.39
C ALA A 297 -16.65 -3.95 19.10
N TYR A 298 -16.12 -4.60 18.08
CA TYR A 298 -15.96 -4.01 16.75
C TYR A 298 -16.28 -5.01 15.66
N PHE A 299 -16.65 -4.49 14.49
CA PHE A 299 -16.83 -5.23 13.27
C PHE A 299 -16.44 -4.35 12.08
N ASN A 300 -15.58 -4.85 11.20
CA ASN A 300 -15.29 -4.22 9.90
C ASN A 300 -15.48 -5.23 8.77
N LEU A 301 -15.97 -4.73 7.65
CA LEU A 301 -16.22 -5.52 6.45
C LEU A 301 -15.85 -4.69 5.23
N THR A 302 -15.14 -5.31 4.30
CA THR A 302 -14.95 -4.82 2.93
C THR A 302 -15.49 -5.82 1.94
N LEU A 303 -16.34 -5.33 1.04
CA LEU A 303 -16.81 -6.04 -0.14
C LEU A 303 -16.32 -5.29 -1.38
N GLN A 304 -15.74 -5.98 -2.35
CA GLN A 304 -15.25 -5.34 -3.56
C GLN A 304 -15.34 -6.26 -4.78
N ASP A 305 -15.70 -5.67 -5.91
CA ASP A 305 -15.71 -6.31 -7.22
C ASP A 305 -14.77 -5.54 -8.14
N ILE A 306 -13.60 -6.13 -8.44
CA ILE A 306 -12.55 -5.52 -9.26
C ILE A 306 -12.47 -6.28 -10.56
N ARG A 307 -12.76 -5.59 -11.69
CA ARG A 307 -12.81 -6.20 -13.01
C ARG A 307 -11.89 -5.54 -14.01
N ASP A 308 -11.33 -6.35 -14.92
CA ASP A 308 -10.67 -5.87 -16.12
C ASP A 308 -11.71 -5.28 -17.09
N ARG A 309 -11.49 -4.03 -17.50
CA ARG A 309 -12.33 -3.30 -18.46
C ARG A 309 -11.62 -2.99 -19.77
N GLN A 310 -10.45 -3.57 -19.98
CA GLN A 310 -9.71 -3.46 -21.23
C GLN A 310 -10.30 -4.42 -22.27
N LYS A 311 -11.09 -3.89 -23.21
CA LYS A 311 -11.81 -4.71 -24.21
C LYS A 311 -10.88 -5.30 -25.27
N TRP A 312 -9.87 -4.54 -25.69
CA TRP A 312 -8.94 -4.96 -26.75
C TRP A 312 -7.50 -4.91 -26.25
N LEU A 313 -6.69 -5.88 -26.67
CA LEU A 313 -5.26 -5.89 -26.38
C LEU A 313 -4.61 -4.66 -27.02
N ASN A 314 -3.75 -3.98 -26.28
CA ASN A 314 -3.04 -2.77 -26.72
C ASN A 314 -3.93 -1.65 -27.29
N ASP A 315 -5.21 -1.59 -26.91
CA ASP A 315 -6.22 -0.68 -27.48
C ASP A 315 -6.46 -0.87 -29.01
N GLU A 316 -5.98 -1.95 -29.61
CA GLU A 316 -6.20 -2.28 -31.02
C GLU A 316 -7.58 -2.93 -31.23
N LYS A 317 -8.48 -2.21 -31.91
CA LYS A 317 -9.83 -2.69 -32.18
C LYS A 317 -9.79 -4.00 -32.98
N GLY A 318 -10.47 -5.03 -32.47
CA GLY A 318 -10.53 -6.36 -33.10
C GLY A 318 -9.54 -7.38 -32.51
N SER A 319 -8.67 -6.96 -31.60
CA SER A 319 -7.81 -7.85 -30.83
C SER A 319 -8.43 -8.08 -29.44
N ASP A 320 -9.33 -9.06 -29.35
CA ASP A 320 -10.10 -9.30 -28.11
C ASP A 320 -9.20 -9.66 -26.93
N ASN A 321 -9.44 -9.00 -25.80
CA ASN A 321 -8.76 -9.30 -24.56
C ASN A 321 -9.46 -10.47 -23.84
N PRO A 322 -8.83 -11.62 -23.65
CA PRO A 322 -9.43 -12.78 -23.01
C PRO A 322 -9.77 -12.57 -21.54
N THR A 323 -9.20 -11.54 -20.90
CA THR A 323 -9.46 -11.19 -19.49
C THR A 323 -10.55 -10.13 -19.33
N TYR A 324 -11.11 -9.62 -20.42
CA TYR A 324 -12.19 -8.62 -20.36
C TYR A 324 -13.35 -9.09 -19.48
N ASP A 325 -13.80 -8.21 -18.58
CA ASP A 325 -14.88 -8.41 -17.60
C ASP A 325 -14.64 -9.50 -16.56
N LYS A 326 -13.44 -10.07 -16.50
CA LYS A 326 -13.05 -11.02 -15.46
C LYS A 326 -12.53 -10.31 -14.21
N HIS A 327 -12.63 -10.99 -13.07
CA HIS A 327 -12.05 -10.49 -11.84
C HIS A 327 -10.53 -10.39 -11.95
N VAL A 328 -9.98 -9.28 -11.44
CA VAL A 328 -8.53 -9.11 -11.33
C VAL A 328 -8.01 -10.10 -10.31
N PRO A 329 -7.05 -10.97 -10.67
CA PRO A 329 -6.58 -12.03 -9.79
C PRO A 329 -5.76 -11.47 -8.61
N ASN A 330 -5.55 -12.32 -7.63
CA ASN A 330 -4.76 -12.06 -6.42
C ASN A 330 -5.27 -10.89 -5.58
N ILE A 331 -6.60 -10.70 -5.59
CA ILE A 331 -7.29 -9.71 -4.75
C ILE A 331 -8.56 -10.37 -4.21
N PRO A 332 -8.72 -10.48 -2.87
CA PRO A 332 -9.93 -11.02 -2.28
C PRO A 332 -11.14 -10.12 -2.54
N SER A 333 -12.30 -10.73 -2.83
CA SER A 333 -13.55 -10.01 -3.07
C SER A 333 -14.19 -9.52 -1.77
N PHE A 334 -13.93 -10.20 -0.66
CA PHE A 334 -14.40 -9.77 0.65
C PHE A 334 -13.47 -10.21 1.75
N TYR A 335 -13.41 -9.42 2.80
CA TYR A 335 -12.77 -9.75 4.06
C TYR A 335 -13.46 -8.99 5.20
N TYR A 336 -13.43 -9.59 6.39
CA TYR A 336 -13.97 -8.97 7.58
C TYR A 336 -13.14 -9.32 8.81
N ASN A 337 -13.23 -8.43 9.79
CA ASN A 337 -12.67 -8.64 11.12
C ASN A 337 -13.71 -8.28 12.16
N TYR A 338 -13.75 -9.01 13.24
CA TYR A 338 -14.54 -8.65 14.40
C TYR A 338 -13.84 -9.08 15.67
N GLY A 339 -14.15 -8.40 16.74
CA GLY A 339 -13.58 -8.73 18.03
C GLY A 339 -14.39 -8.16 19.17
N MET A 340 -14.10 -8.69 20.34
CA MET A 340 -14.71 -8.26 21.59
C MET A 340 -13.64 -8.20 22.68
N GLU A 341 -13.74 -7.18 23.50
CA GLU A 341 -12.84 -6.91 24.61
C GLU A 341 -13.62 -6.68 25.89
N TYR A 342 -13.16 -7.30 26.96
CA TYR A 342 -13.54 -6.94 28.31
C TYR A 342 -12.33 -6.34 29.02
N HIS A 343 -12.50 -5.16 29.59
CA HIS A 343 -11.46 -4.51 30.38
C HIS A 343 -12.02 -3.96 31.67
N VAL A 344 -11.20 -3.99 32.69
CA VAL A 344 -11.54 -3.50 34.01
C VAL A 344 -10.33 -2.92 34.70
N GLU A 345 -10.51 -1.77 35.34
CA GLU A 345 -9.49 -1.19 36.24
C GLU A 345 -9.71 -1.70 37.67
N GLY A 346 -8.65 -1.87 38.40
CA GLY A 346 -8.70 -2.18 39.82
C GLY A 346 -8.79 -3.66 40.19
N LEU A 347 -8.71 -4.60 39.22
CA LEU A 347 -8.78 -6.05 39.50
C LEU A 347 -7.57 -6.57 40.27
N LEU A 348 -6.35 -6.21 39.87
CA LEU A 348 -5.09 -6.63 40.49
C LEU A 348 -4.30 -5.45 41.09
N GLY A 349 -4.97 -4.31 41.36
CA GLY A 349 -4.41 -3.09 41.91
C GLY A 349 -5.31 -1.90 41.61
N LYS A 350 -5.25 -0.81 42.37
CA LYS A 350 -6.27 0.27 42.35
C LYS A 350 -6.40 0.99 40.99
N THR A 351 -5.35 1.01 40.18
CA THR A 351 -5.30 1.77 38.92
C THR A 351 -4.84 0.92 37.76
N GLU A 352 -4.63 -0.36 37.99
CA GLU A 352 -4.11 -1.31 37.01
C GLU A 352 -5.20 -1.82 36.10
N LEU A 353 -4.92 -1.85 34.80
CA LEU A 353 -5.83 -2.32 33.78
C LEU A 353 -5.63 -3.81 33.53
N SER A 354 -6.71 -4.57 33.65
CA SER A 354 -6.82 -5.94 33.20
C SER A 354 -7.68 -5.99 31.96
N ARG A 355 -7.26 -6.71 30.93
CA ARG A 355 -7.91 -6.78 29.64
C ARG A 355 -7.86 -8.17 29.08
N VAL A 356 -8.99 -8.69 28.60
CA VAL A 356 -9.12 -9.93 27.81
C VAL A 356 -9.80 -9.59 26.52
N TYR A 357 -9.33 -10.15 25.41
CA TYR A 357 -9.95 -9.92 24.11
C TYR A 357 -9.90 -11.15 23.21
N VAL A 358 -10.83 -11.19 22.28
CA VAL A 358 -10.88 -12.18 21.19
C VAL A 358 -11.03 -11.40 19.90
N ASP A 359 -10.20 -11.72 18.92
CA ASP A 359 -10.23 -11.16 17.58
C ASP A 359 -10.35 -12.28 16.55
N VAL A 360 -11.14 -12.04 15.50
CA VAL A 360 -11.29 -12.94 14.37
C VAL A 360 -11.05 -12.14 13.09
N SER A 361 -10.19 -12.68 12.24
CA SER A 361 -9.93 -12.17 10.90
C SER A 361 -10.32 -13.22 9.88
N HIS A 362 -11.07 -12.81 8.87
CA HIS A 362 -11.47 -13.65 7.74
C HIS A 362 -11.12 -12.97 6.43
N VAL A 363 -10.51 -13.73 5.52
CA VAL A 363 -10.32 -13.35 4.12
C VAL A 363 -10.98 -14.42 3.27
N GLY A 364 -11.91 -14.02 2.39
CA GLY A 364 -12.58 -14.94 1.48
C GLY A 364 -11.62 -15.55 0.46
N GLU A 365 -12.01 -16.67 -0.12
CA GLU A 365 -11.23 -17.28 -1.20
C GLU A 365 -11.14 -16.37 -2.43
N PHE A 366 -10.03 -16.44 -3.16
CA PHE A 366 -9.80 -15.65 -4.36
C PHE A 366 -8.88 -16.36 -5.35
N ASP A 367 -8.97 -15.96 -6.62
CA ASP A 367 -8.16 -16.56 -7.68
C ASP A 367 -6.72 -16.01 -7.63
N TRP A 368 -5.72 -16.88 -7.69
CA TRP A 368 -4.31 -16.49 -7.81
C TRP A 368 -3.97 -15.99 -9.23
N GLY A 369 -4.55 -16.59 -10.26
CA GLY A 369 -4.36 -16.23 -11.66
C GLY A 369 -5.66 -15.85 -12.34
N TRP A 370 -5.58 -15.43 -13.60
CA TRP A 370 -6.76 -15.10 -14.39
C TRP A 370 -7.66 -16.33 -14.60
N GLN A 371 -8.96 -16.13 -14.46
CA GLN A 371 -9.98 -17.19 -14.66
C GLN A 371 -10.12 -17.55 -16.15
N MET A 372 -9.10 -18.19 -16.73
CA MET A 372 -9.06 -18.55 -18.13
C MET A 372 -9.78 -19.86 -18.45
N SER A 373 -9.93 -20.76 -17.47
CA SER A 373 -10.63 -22.03 -17.64
C SER A 373 -12.07 -21.96 -17.15
N THR A 374 -12.99 -22.49 -17.94
CA THR A 374 -14.39 -22.71 -17.54
C THR A 374 -14.58 -24.03 -16.80
N LEU A 375 -13.55 -24.91 -16.76
CA LEU A 375 -13.61 -26.21 -16.10
C LEU A 375 -13.39 -26.06 -14.59
N PRO A 376 -14.38 -26.45 -13.73
CA PRO A 376 -14.30 -26.25 -12.29
C PRO A 376 -13.06 -26.87 -11.62
N ASP A 377 -12.65 -28.04 -12.08
CA ASP A 377 -11.51 -28.77 -11.49
C ASP A 377 -10.16 -28.12 -11.80
N GLN A 378 -10.04 -27.46 -12.95
CA GLN A 378 -8.83 -26.69 -13.27
C GLN A 378 -8.81 -25.35 -12.56
N ARG A 379 -9.97 -24.73 -12.38
CA ARG A 379 -10.08 -23.48 -11.61
C ARG A 379 -9.68 -23.65 -10.15
N LYS A 380 -10.14 -24.74 -9.51
CA LYS A 380 -9.81 -25.07 -8.10
C LYS A 380 -8.31 -25.16 -7.81
N LYS A 381 -7.49 -25.51 -8.82
CA LYS A 381 -6.02 -25.59 -8.65
C LYS A 381 -5.35 -24.23 -8.44
N TRP A 382 -6.02 -23.14 -8.78
CA TRP A 382 -5.49 -21.79 -8.78
C TRP A 382 -6.21 -20.86 -7.81
N ILE A 383 -6.98 -21.42 -6.88
CA ILE A 383 -7.66 -20.67 -5.83
C ILE A 383 -6.78 -20.63 -4.60
N ILE A 384 -6.65 -19.45 -4.01
CA ILE A 384 -6.17 -19.27 -2.65
C ILE A 384 -7.38 -19.46 -1.74
N PRO A 385 -7.37 -20.48 -0.85
CA PRO A 385 -8.50 -20.78 0.00
C PRO A 385 -8.78 -19.68 1.01
N SER A 386 -9.98 -19.63 1.55
CA SER A 386 -10.33 -18.69 2.61
C SER A 386 -9.47 -18.90 3.85
N ASN A 387 -9.07 -17.80 4.46
CA ASN A 387 -8.28 -17.76 5.69
C ASN A 387 -9.16 -17.34 6.87
N ASP A 388 -9.04 -18.08 7.99
CA ASP A 388 -9.65 -17.70 9.25
C ASP A 388 -8.59 -17.74 10.35
N VAL A 389 -8.39 -16.61 11.01
CA VAL A 389 -7.45 -16.48 12.12
C VAL A 389 -8.21 -16.06 13.37
N PHE A 390 -8.20 -16.92 14.37
CA PHE A 390 -8.77 -16.65 15.68
C PHE A 390 -7.65 -16.35 16.65
N THR A 391 -7.76 -15.23 17.35
CA THR A 391 -6.78 -14.75 18.31
C THR A 391 -7.44 -14.54 19.67
N ILE A 392 -6.78 -14.95 20.73
CA ILE A 392 -7.15 -14.61 22.10
C ILE A 392 -5.97 -13.95 22.79
N GLY A 393 -6.24 -12.89 23.53
CA GLY A 393 -5.21 -12.16 24.24
C GLY A 393 -5.62 -11.78 25.66
N LEU A 394 -4.62 -11.71 26.50
CA LEU A 394 -4.71 -11.25 27.90
C LEU A 394 -3.66 -10.18 28.13
N GLN A 395 -4.03 -9.09 28.76
CA GLN A 395 -3.11 -8.03 29.14
C GLN A 395 -3.35 -7.63 30.60
N GLN A 396 -2.26 -7.47 31.33
CA GLN A 396 -2.27 -6.95 32.70
C GLN A 396 -1.26 -5.81 32.82
N SER A 397 -1.69 -4.68 33.35
CA SER A 397 -0.80 -3.60 33.72
C SER A 397 -0.46 -3.64 35.21
N PHE A 398 0.69 -3.06 35.55
CA PHE A 398 1.24 -2.95 36.91
C PHE A 398 1.84 -1.55 37.11
N TRP A 399 2.08 -1.20 38.37
CA TRP A 399 2.74 0.04 38.78
C TRP A 399 2.12 1.28 38.12
N HIS A 400 0.82 1.46 38.36
CA HIS A 400 0.06 2.58 37.79
C HIS A 400 0.12 2.64 36.24
N ASN A 401 0.02 1.48 35.61
CA ASN A 401 0.11 1.31 34.15
C ASN A 401 1.49 1.65 33.53
N ASN A 402 2.56 1.74 34.34
CA ASN A 402 3.91 1.95 33.83
C ASN A 402 4.52 0.69 33.21
N VAL A 403 4.07 -0.47 33.67
CA VAL A 403 4.47 -1.78 33.11
C VAL A 403 3.22 -2.50 32.64
N SER A 404 3.26 -3.10 31.48
CA SER A 404 2.21 -3.99 31.01
C SER A 404 2.80 -5.28 30.44
N LEU A 405 2.20 -6.39 30.83
CA LEU A 405 2.49 -7.72 30.34
C LEU A 405 1.29 -8.20 29.51
N SER A 406 1.52 -8.64 28.30
CA SER A 406 0.48 -9.24 27.46
C SER A 406 0.91 -10.59 26.93
N PHE A 407 -0.06 -11.51 26.88
CA PHE A 407 0.05 -12.81 26.24
C PHE A 407 -1.02 -12.91 25.16
N GLU A 408 -0.65 -13.44 24.02
CA GLU A 408 -1.53 -13.59 22.87
C GLU A 408 -1.28 -14.94 22.23
N VAL A 409 -2.35 -15.64 21.87
CA VAL A 409 -2.31 -16.85 21.06
C VAL A 409 -3.05 -16.54 19.76
N GLU A 410 -2.32 -16.45 18.68
CA GLU A 410 -2.83 -16.24 17.33
C GLU A 410 -3.01 -17.58 16.63
N ASN A 411 -4.04 -17.69 15.79
CA ASN A 411 -4.42 -18.93 15.11
C ASN A 411 -4.60 -20.10 16.10
N ILE A 412 -5.46 -19.91 17.10
CA ILE A 412 -5.65 -20.85 18.22
C ILE A 412 -6.03 -22.26 17.76
N PHE A 413 -6.69 -22.38 16.60
CA PHE A 413 -7.10 -23.67 16.03
C PHE A 413 -6.03 -24.33 15.17
N ASP A 414 -4.86 -23.67 15.01
CA ASP A 414 -3.74 -24.18 14.18
C ASP A 414 -4.17 -24.47 12.73
N LYS A 415 -5.08 -23.65 12.21
CA LYS A 415 -5.57 -23.78 10.83
C LYS A 415 -4.46 -23.42 9.86
N GLU A 416 -4.28 -24.22 8.81
CA GLU A 416 -3.38 -23.87 7.72
C GLU A 416 -4.04 -22.79 6.86
N ASN A 417 -3.44 -21.61 6.85
CA ASN A 417 -3.89 -20.42 6.14
C ASN A 417 -2.85 -20.02 5.08
N TYR A 418 -3.31 -19.38 4.00
CA TYR A 418 -2.45 -19.00 2.88
C TYR A 418 -2.66 -17.52 2.54
N MET A 419 -1.57 -16.76 2.43
CA MET A 419 -1.61 -15.37 1.96
C MET A 419 -1.39 -15.28 0.44
N GLU A 420 -0.57 -16.20 -0.07
CA GLU A 420 -0.25 -16.35 -1.47
C GLU A 420 -0.38 -17.82 -1.89
N PHE A 421 -0.36 -18.06 -3.19
CA PHE A 421 -0.49 -19.42 -3.72
C PHE A 421 0.65 -20.32 -3.24
N LYS A 422 0.27 -21.41 -2.54
CA LYS A 422 1.19 -22.39 -1.95
C LYS A 422 2.18 -21.84 -0.91
N MET A 423 1.96 -20.65 -0.39
CA MET A 423 2.77 -20.06 0.68
C MET A 423 1.95 -20.02 1.98
N PRO A 424 2.11 -21.02 2.85
CA PRO A 424 1.37 -21.05 4.11
C PRO A 424 1.83 -19.94 5.05
N LEU A 425 0.87 -19.37 5.76
CA LEU A 425 1.13 -18.48 6.90
C LEU A 425 1.60 -19.31 8.11
N GLN A 426 2.08 -18.60 9.12
CA GLN A 426 2.46 -19.23 10.39
C GLN A 426 1.24 -19.94 11.00
N GLY A 427 1.46 -21.16 11.52
CA GLY A 427 0.50 -21.87 12.33
C GLY A 427 0.25 -21.17 13.67
N ARG A 428 -0.20 -21.91 14.68
CA ARG A 428 -0.43 -21.35 16.03
C ARG A 428 0.81 -20.65 16.56
N THR A 429 0.65 -19.38 16.93
CA THR A 429 1.75 -18.54 17.39
C THR A 429 1.47 -18.01 18.80
N PHE A 430 2.45 -18.15 19.69
CA PHE A 430 2.39 -17.63 21.06
C PHE A 430 3.25 -16.36 21.12
N LYS A 431 2.67 -15.27 21.58
CA LYS A 431 3.36 -13.99 21.74
C LYS A 431 3.30 -13.54 23.20
N ALA A 432 4.46 -13.13 23.73
CA ALA A 432 4.54 -12.48 25.02
C ALA A 432 5.22 -11.13 24.84
N LYS A 433 4.61 -10.07 25.40
CA LYS A 433 5.14 -8.70 25.27
C LYS A 433 5.16 -8.03 26.63
N LEU A 434 6.34 -7.55 26.99
CA LEU A 434 6.55 -6.72 28.17
C LEU A 434 6.83 -5.29 27.73
N ARG A 435 6.04 -4.32 28.21
CA ARG A 435 6.19 -2.89 27.90
C ARG A 435 6.49 -2.12 29.18
N PHE A 436 7.48 -1.25 29.12
CA PHE A 436 7.82 -0.28 30.16
C PHE A 436 7.58 1.14 29.63
N ASN A 437 6.83 1.95 30.39
CA ASN A 437 6.61 3.37 30.16
C ASN A 437 7.38 4.15 31.24
N LEU A 438 8.65 4.44 30.95
CA LEU A 438 9.56 5.07 31.94
C LEU A 438 9.29 6.57 32.12
N PHE A 439 8.72 7.22 31.11
CA PHE A 439 8.41 8.65 31.15
C PHE A 439 6.93 8.85 30.81
N ARG A 440 6.15 9.08 31.84
CA ARG A 440 4.76 9.50 31.67
C ARG A 440 4.75 11.01 31.82
N ASP A 441 4.56 11.75 30.72
CA ASP A 441 4.16 13.14 30.84
C ASP A 441 2.89 13.17 31.68
N LYS A 442 2.89 14.02 32.72
CA LYS A 442 1.69 14.30 33.51
C LYS A 442 0.70 15.01 32.60
N VAL A 443 0.03 14.24 31.75
CA VAL A 443 -1.15 14.74 31.03
C VAL A 443 -2.23 14.90 32.10
N SER A 444 -2.48 16.15 32.45
CA SER A 444 -3.64 16.57 33.22
C SER A 444 -4.88 15.86 32.72
N GLY A 445 -5.64 15.24 33.65
CA GLY A 445 -6.80 14.38 33.44
C GLY A 445 -7.74 14.82 32.33
N GLY A 446 -7.59 14.22 31.19
CA GLY A 446 -8.51 14.20 30.09
C GLY A 446 -8.64 12.74 29.67
N ALA A 447 -9.85 12.22 29.71
CA ALA A 447 -10.18 10.86 29.32
C ALA A 447 -9.50 10.52 27.97
N MET A 448 -8.74 9.43 27.92
CA MET A 448 -8.23 8.88 26.68
C MET A 448 -9.45 8.49 25.84
N SER A 449 -9.75 9.30 24.82
CA SER A 449 -10.52 8.85 23.68
C SER A 449 -9.53 8.18 22.72
N MET A 450 -9.52 6.87 22.67
CA MET A 450 -9.04 6.14 21.51
C MET A 450 -10.03 6.22 20.39
#